data_b20cec711cf23412e144527199a83dba
#
_entry.id   b20cec711cf23412e144527199a83dba
#
_cell.length_a   1.000
_cell.length_b   1.000
_cell.length_c   1.000
_cell.angle_alpha   90.00
_cell.angle_beta   90.00
_cell.angle_gamma   90.00
#
_symmetry.space_group_name_H-M   'P 1'
#
loop_
_entity.id
_entity.type
_entity.pdbx_description
1 polymer ?
#
loop_
_entity_poly.entity_id
_entity_poly.type
_entity_poly.pdbx_seq_one_letter_code
_entity_poly.pdbx_strand_id
1 'polypeptide(L)'
;MGGGLGLALNCDVRICADDVRFRMPAGRLGLGYAFDGVKRFTEVVGVANTADLFYSARIFGAADALHMGLVKQVTTVGELDAVVDAYAANVCENAPLTLAAAKRALMELRKNPEERDLARVKAMVEACFMSEDYKEGRKAFAEKRPPQFKAQ
;
A
#
# COMPACT_ATOMS: atom_id res chain seq x y z
N MET A 1 1.70 16.73 4.93
CA MET A 1 0.53 17.41 5.52
C MET A 1 -0.49 17.69 4.42
N GLY A 2 -1.79 17.69 4.74
CA GLY A 2 -2.86 18.02 3.79
C GLY A 2 -2.81 17.15 2.53
N GLY A 3 -2.70 17.79 1.35
CA GLY A 3 -2.67 17.08 0.06
C GLY A 3 -1.55 16.07 -0.09
N GLY A 4 -0.36 16.32 0.49
CA GLY A 4 0.72 15.33 0.51
C GLY A 4 0.37 14.06 1.28
N LEU A 5 -0.41 14.17 2.38
CA LEU A 5 -0.93 13.01 3.08
C LEU A 5 -1.96 12.28 2.22
N GLY A 6 -2.86 13.01 1.54
CA GLY A 6 -3.81 12.44 0.60
C GLY A 6 -3.12 11.67 -0.55
N LEU A 7 -2.00 12.19 -1.07
CA LEU A 7 -1.19 11.49 -2.07
C LEU A 7 -0.57 10.21 -1.51
N ALA A 8 0.03 10.26 -0.32
CA ALA A 8 0.63 9.10 0.34
C ALA A 8 -0.38 7.98 0.60
N LEU A 9 -1.64 8.30 0.88
CA LEU A 9 -2.71 7.31 1.04
C LEU A 9 -3.00 6.50 -0.23
N ASN A 10 -2.65 7.00 -1.40
CA ASN A 10 -2.83 6.27 -2.67
C ASN A 10 -1.70 5.28 -2.96
N CYS A 11 -0.59 5.35 -2.23
CA CYS A 11 0.45 4.32 -2.28
C CYS A 11 0.01 3.06 -1.53
N ASP A 12 0.53 1.90 -1.93
CA ASP A 12 0.18 0.63 -1.29
C ASP A 12 0.88 0.46 0.05
N VAL A 13 2.17 0.77 0.09
CA VAL A 13 3.01 0.68 1.29
C VAL A 13 3.57 2.06 1.62
N ARG A 14 3.61 2.40 2.88
CA ARG A 14 4.13 3.65 3.41
C ARG A 14 5.13 3.35 4.52
N ILE A 15 6.31 3.92 4.39
CA ILE A 15 7.40 3.87 5.36
C ILE A 15 7.73 5.31 5.70
N CYS A 16 8.04 5.63 6.93
CA CYS A 16 8.40 6.99 7.31
C CYS A 16 9.55 7.04 8.30
N ALA A 17 10.20 8.20 8.38
CA ALA A 17 11.16 8.49 9.43
C ALA A 17 10.45 8.77 10.76
N ASP A 18 11.18 8.63 11.86
CA ASP A 18 10.69 8.79 13.23
C ASP A 18 10.37 10.25 13.60
N ASP A 19 10.99 11.22 12.90
CA ASP A 19 10.78 12.66 13.09
C ASP A 19 9.60 13.25 12.29
N VAL A 20 8.91 12.41 11.49
CA VAL A 20 7.83 12.86 10.60
C VAL A 20 6.65 13.43 11.38
N ARG A 21 6.01 14.45 10.81
CA ARG A 21 4.77 15.03 11.32
C ARG A 21 3.67 15.02 10.28
N PHE A 22 2.54 14.48 10.66
CA PHE A 22 1.33 14.41 9.85
C PHE A 22 0.26 15.36 10.36
N ARG A 23 -0.61 15.79 9.48
CA ARG A 23 -1.81 16.56 9.81
C ARG A 23 -2.80 16.55 8.67
N MET A 24 -4.09 16.44 8.99
CA MET A 24 -5.20 16.73 8.10
C MET A 24 -5.85 18.08 8.52
N PRO A 25 -5.47 19.21 7.90
CA PRO A 25 -5.87 20.54 8.38
C PRO A 25 -7.23 21.02 7.86
N ALA A 26 -8.02 20.20 7.15
CA ALA A 26 -9.24 20.62 6.46
C ALA A 26 -10.19 21.42 7.37
N GLY A 27 -10.45 20.95 8.58
CA GLY A 27 -11.32 21.63 9.53
C GLY A 27 -10.82 23.02 9.97
N ARG A 28 -9.49 23.23 10.00
CA ARG A 28 -8.90 24.54 10.34
C ARG A 28 -8.89 25.53 9.20
N LEU A 29 -9.10 25.04 7.97
CA LEU A 29 -9.14 25.86 6.76
C LEU A 29 -10.58 26.12 6.30
N GLY A 30 -11.59 25.58 6.98
CA GLY A 30 -12.98 25.62 6.51
C GLY A 30 -13.18 24.86 5.20
N LEU A 31 -12.28 23.92 4.88
CA LEU A 31 -12.29 23.17 3.63
C LEU A 31 -13.18 21.93 3.76
N GLY A 32 -14.23 21.85 2.93
CA GLY A 32 -14.97 20.59 2.73
C GLY A 32 -14.10 19.57 2.02
N TYR A 33 -14.11 18.34 2.50
CA TYR A 33 -13.31 17.25 1.92
C TYR A 33 -14.21 16.32 1.12
N ALA A 34 -13.79 15.97 -0.12
CA ALA A 34 -14.58 15.11 -0.99
C ALA A 34 -14.75 13.70 -0.39
N PHE A 35 -15.92 13.09 -0.64
CA PHE A 35 -16.26 11.77 -0.12
C PHE A 35 -15.18 10.72 -0.41
N ASP A 36 -14.67 10.65 -1.65
CA ASP A 36 -13.63 9.68 -2.02
C ASP A 36 -12.34 9.85 -1.23
N GLY A 37 -11.99 11.09 -0.91
CA GLY A 37 -10.86 11.38 -0.04
C GLY A 37 -11.09 10.86 1.38
N VAL A 38 -12.27 11.10 1.97
CA VAL A 38 -12.64 10.57 3.30
C VAL A 38 -12.68 9.04 3.27
N LYS A 39 -13.31 8.45 2.24
CA LYS A 39 -13.35 7.00 2.02
C LYS A 39 -11.93 6.42 2.02
N ARG A 40 -11.00 7.06 1.31
CA ARG A 40 -9.61 6.58 1.26
C ARG A 40 -8.92 6.61 2.62
N PHE A 41 -9.16 7.63 3.45
CA PHE A 41 -8.68 7.64 4.83
C PHE A 41 -9.26 6.46 5.62
N THR A 42 -10.57 6.24 5.54
CA THR A 42 -11.23 5.16 6.29
C THR A 42 -10.76 3.77 5.88
N GLU A 43 -10.44 3.56 4.61
CA GLU A 43 -9.86 2.31 4.11
C GLU A 43 -8.46 2.02 4.71
N VAL A 44 -7.70 3.05 5.03
CA VAL A 44 -6.32 2.90 5.52
C VAL A 44 -6.26 2.88 7.05
N VAL A 45 -6.93 3.83 7.72
CA VAL A 45 -6.79 4.00 9.18
C VAL A 45 -8.07 3.68 9.96
N GLY A 46 -9.13 3.29 9.28
CA GLY A 46 -10.43 3.02 9.88
C GLY A 46 -11.24 4.29 10.19
N VAL A 47 -12.55 4.09 10.42
CA VAL A 47 -13.50 5.19 10.61
C VAL A 47 -13.16 6.05 11.84
N ALA A 48 -12.85 5.44 12.97
CA ALA A 48 -12.60 6.16 14.23
C ALA A 48 -11.36 7.07 14.13
N ASN A 49 -10.25 6.55 13.60
CA ASN A 49 -9.05 7.36 13.40
C ASN A 49 -9.28 8.46 12.35
N THR A 50 -10.02 8.16 11.28
CA THR A 50 -10.39 9.18 10.28
C THR A 50 -11.16 10.31 10.93
N ALA A 51 -12.17 10.01 11.76
CA ALA A 51 -12.95 11.00 12.49
C ALA A 51 -12.06 11.86 13.41
N ASP A 52 -11.16 11.23 14.20
CA ASP A 52 -10.21 11.96 15.03
C ASP A 52 -9.36 12.92 14.22
N LEU A 53 -8.75 12.45 13.12
CA LEU A 53 -7.86 13.26 12.29
C LEU A 53 -8.57 14.46 11.64
N PHE A 54 -9.81 14.28 11.18
CA PHE A 54 -10.56 15.35 10.53
C PHE A 54 -11.16 16.33 11.54
N TYR A 55 -11.67 15.85 12.68
CA TYR A 55 -12.34 16.69 13.68
C TYR A 55 -11.34 17.48 14.52
N SER A 56 -10.30 16.82 15.00
CA SER A 56 -9.29 17.49 15.84
C SER A 56 -8.32 18.35 15.03
N ALA A 57 -8.06 17.97 13.78
CA ALA A 57 -7.01 18.53 12.93
C ALA A 57 -5.66 18.62 13.68
N ARG A 58 -5.41 17.68 14.62
CA ARG A 58 -4.17 17.61 15.40
C ARG A 58 -2.96 17.26 14.56
N ILE A 59 -1.80 17.65 15.02
CA ILE A 59 -0.52 17.13 14.49
C ILE A 59 -0.25 15.81 15.23
N PHE A 60 0.21 14.80 14.49
CA PHE A 60 0.60 13.52 15.04
C PHE A 60 1.91 13.03 14.40
N GLY A 61 2.65 12.21 15.14
CA GLY A 61 3.96 11.72 14.74
C GLY A 61 3.96 10.30 14.19
N ALA A 62 5.15 9.76 14.02
CA ALA A 62 5.40 8.43 13.47
C ALA A 62 4.77 7.31 14.32
N ALA A 63 4.83 7.40 15.64
CA ALA A 63 4.26 6.41 16.55
C ALA A 63 2.73 6.29 16.40
N ASP A 64 2.02 7.43 16.37
CA ASP A 64 0.58 7.45 16.10
C ASP A 64 0.26 6.87 14.72
N ALA A 65 1.06 7.26 13.71
CA ALA A 65 0.88 6.79 12.33
C ALA A 65 1.04 5.26 12.20
N LEU A 66 2.01 4.69 12.92
CA LEU A 66 2.21 3.24 12.99
C LEU A 66 1.04 2.56 13.72
N HIS A 67 0.63 3.11 14.86
CA HIS A 67 -0.48 2.57 15.66
C HIS A 67 -1.80 2.54 14.88
N MET A 68 -2.10 3.57 14.09
CA MET A 68 -3.30 3.65 13.26
C MET A 68 -3.20 2.80 11.98
N GLY A 69 -2.05 2.21 11.66
CA GLY A 69 -1.83 1.53 10.39
C GLY A 69 -1.66 2.48 9.19
N LEU A 70 -1.45 3.77 9.43
CA LEU A 70 -1.17 4.74 8.37
C LEU A 70 0.14 4.42 7.66
N VAL A 71 1.17 4.02 8.42
CA VAL A 71 2.45 3.54 7.90
C VAL A 71 2.69 2.10 8.33
N LYS A 72 3.43 1.36 7.51
CA LYS A 72 3.79 -0.03 7.77
C LYS A 72 5.00 -0.12 8.69
N GLN A 73 5.91 0.85 8.60
CA GLN A 73 7.18 0.84 9.30
C GLN A 73 7.64 2.27 9.60
N VAL A 74 8.30 2.41 10.73
CA VAL A 74 9.02 3.62 11.14
C VAL A 74 10.49 3.26 11.29
N THR A 75 11.37 4.16 10.85
CA THR A 75 12.83 4.01 10.96
C THR A 75 13.45 5.38 11.28
N THR A 76 14.73 5.43 11.56
CA THR A 76 15.43 6.71 11.71
C THR A 76 15.57 7.44 10.39
N VAL A 77 15.74 8.77 10.43
CA VAL A 77 15.94 9.58 9.21
C VAL A 77 17.13 9.05 8.38
N GLY A 78 18.24 8.69 9.06
CA GLY A 78 19.45 8.23 8.38
C GLY A 78 19.34 6.84 7.74
N GLU A 79 18.37 6.03 8.15
CA GLU A 79 18.18 4.67 7.66
C GLU A 79 17.03 4.56 6.63
N LEU A 80 16.26 5.64 6.42
CA LEU A 80 15.03 5.57 5.64
C LEU A 80 15.28 5.06 4.22
N ASP A 81 16.27 5.60 3.51
CA ASP A 81 16.57 5.21 2.14
C ASP A 81 17.01 3.73 2.09
N ALA A 82 17.89 3.30 3.00
CA ALA A 82 18.34 1.91 3.04
C ALA A 82 17.19 0.92 3.31
N VAL A 83 16.25 1.29 4.19
CA VAL A 83 15.06 0.46 4.50
C VAL A 83 14.13 0.39 3.30
N VAL A 84 13.93 1.51 2.59
CA VAL A 84 13.09 1.55 1.38
C VAL A 84 13.74 0.73 0.26
N ASP A 85 15.04 0.86 0.05
CA ASP A 85 15.79 0.11 -0.97
C ASP A 85 15.75 -1.40 -0.69
N ALA A 86 15.95 -1.80 0.57
CA ALA A 86 15.85 -3.21 0.96
C ALA A 86 14.43 -3.76 0.74
N TYR A 87 13.39 -2.98 1.05
CA TYR A 87 12.02 -3.36 0.77
C TYR A 87 11.77 -3.51 -0.73
N ALA A 88 12.23 -2.55 -1.53
CA ALA A 88 12.08 -2.58 -2.99
C ALA A 88 12.83 -3.77 -3.61
N ALA A 89 14.04 -4.06 -3.16
CA ALA A 89 14.83 -5.22 -3.59
C ALA A 89 14.07 -6.53 -3.31
N ASN A 90 13.52 -6.67 -2.09
CA ASN A 90 12.71 -7.84 -1.73
C ASN A 90 11.46 -7.99 -2.63
N VAL A 91 10.80 -6.88 -2.97
CA VAL A 91 9.66 -6.90 -3.91
C VAL A 91 10.11 -7.37 -5.29
N CYS A 92 11.27 -6.92 -5.76
CA CYS A 92 11.83 -7.28 -7.08
C CYS A 92 12.24 -8.76 -7.19
N GLU A 93 12.46 -9.46 -6.08
CA GLU A 93 12.73 -10.90 -6.07
C GLU A 93 11.50 -11.76 -6.33
N ASN A 94 10.30 -11.18 -6.30
CA ASN A 94 9.05 -11.92 -6.47
C ASN A 94 8.58 -11.96 -7.93
N ALA A 95 7.78 -12.98 -8.27
CA ALA A 95 7.24 -13.17 -9.63
C ALA A 95 6.39 -11.96 -10.07
N PRO A 96 6.79 -11.25 -11.14
CA PRO A 96 6.13 -9.99 -11.55
C PRO A 96 4.66 -10.17 -11.91
N LEU A 97 4.29 -11.28 -12.55
CA LEU A 97 2.89 -11.57 -12.89
C LEU A 97 2.02 -11.73 -11.64
N THR A 98 2.57 -12.37 -10.59
CA THR A 98 1.88 -12.52 -9.30
C THR A 98 1.66 -11.16 -8.62
N LEU A 99 2.69 -10.31 -8.60
CA LEU A 99 2.57 -8.96 -8.05
C LEU A 99 1.54 -8.13 -8.81
N ALA A 100 1.53 -8.20 -10.14
CA ALA A 100 0.55 -7.51 -10.98
C ALA A 100 -0.89 -8.00 -10.73
N ALA A 101 -1.10 -9.32 -10.58
CA ALA A 101 -2.41 -9.88 -10.27
C ALA A 101 -2.89 -9.45 -8.87
N ALA A 102 -2.01 -9.51 -7.86
CA ALA A 102 -2.30 -9.03 -6.51
C ALA A 102 -2.65 -7.53 -6.49
N LYS A 103 -1.85 -6.70 -7.19
CA LYS A 103 -2.12 -5.27 -7.34
C LYS A 103 -3.48 -5.02 -7.98
N ARG A 104 -3.82 -5.75 -9.06
CA ARG A 104 -5.14 -5.62 -9.70
C ARG A 104 -6.26 -5.98 -8.72
N ALA A 105 -6.15 -7.08 -8.01
CA ALA A 105 -7.17 -7.49 -7.03
C ALA A 105 -7.37 -6.41 -5.93
N LEU A 106 -6.28 -5.85 -5.39
CA LEU A 106 -6.34 -4.76 -4.41
C LEU A 106 -7.01 -3.49 -4.99
N MET A 107 -6.78 -3.17 -6.26
CA MET A 107 -7.47 -2.05 -6.92
C MET A 107 -8.97 -2.31 -7.09
N GLU A 108 -9.37 -3.53 -7.42
CA GLU A 108 -10.78 -3.89 -7.56
C GLU A 108 -11.51 -3.89 -6.20
N LEU A 109 -10.85 -4.28 -5.11
CA LEU A 109 -11.41 -4.21 -3.76
C LEU A 109 -11.80 -2.80 -3.33
N ARG A 110 -11.17 -1.76 -3.89
CA ARG A 110 -11.45 -0.34 -3.60
C ARG A 110 -12.68 0.20 -4.32
N LYS A 111 -13.17 -0.50 -5.33
CA LYS A 111 -14.37 -0.16 -6.09
C LYS A 111 -15.63 -0.66 -5.38
N ASN A 112 -16.76 -0.08 -5.73
CA ASN A 112 -18.04 -0.66 -5.36
C ASN A 112 -18.19 -2.06 -5.97
N PRO A 113 -18.88 -3.00 -5.30
CA PRO A 113 -18.99 -4.39 -5.77
C PRO A 113 -19.43 -4.55 -7.22
N GLU A 114 -20.38 -3.73 -7.67
CA GLU A 114 -20.95 -3.73 -9.03
C GLU A 114 -20.00 -3.20 -10.11
N GLU A 115 -18.95 -2.45 -9.71
CA GLU A 115 -17.96 -1.87 -10.64
C GLU A 115 -16.70 -2.73 -10.76
N ARG A 116 -16.62 -3.85 -10.03
CA ARG A 116 -15.44 -4.70 -9.99
C ARG A 116 -15.29 -5.55 -11.24
N ASP A 117 -14.14 -5.49 -11.86
CA ASP A 117 -13.75 -6.36 -12.96
C ASP A 117 -13.11 -7.66 -12.44
N LEU A 118 -13.94 -8.52 -11.85
CA LEU A 118 -13.48 -9.81 -11.31
C LEU A 118 -13.06 -10.78 -12.43
N ALA A 119 -13.59 -10.64 -13.64
CA ALA A 119 -13.18 -11.43 -14.80
C ALA A 119 -11.71 -11.14 -15.14
N ARG A 120 -11.30 -9.87 -15.11
CA ARG A 120 -9.91 -9.47 -15.33
C ARG A 120 -8.99 -10.02 -14.24
N VAL A 121 -9.40 -9.94 -12.97
CA VAL A 121 -8.61 -10.52 -11.85
C VAL A 121 -8.42 -12.01 -12.07
N LYS A 122 -9.49 -12.74 -12.38
CA LYS A 122 -9.44 -14.18 -12.65
C LYS A 122 -8.49 -14.52 -13.79
N ALA A 123 -8.59 -13.82 -14.92
CA ALA A 123 -7.70 -14.04 -16.06
C ALA A 123 -6.21 -13.82 -15.70
N MET A 124 -5.90 -12.81 -14.88
CA MET A 124 -4.52 -12.57 -14.43
C MET A 124 -4.02 -13.68 -13.50
N VAL A 125 -4.87 -14.22 -12.63
CA VAL A 125 -4.52 -15.36 -11.78
C VAL A 125 -4.28 -16.61 -12.63
N GLU A 126 -5.13 -16.89 -13.61
CA GLU A 126 -4.95 -18.02 -14.55
C GLU A 126 -3.64 -17.88 -15.33
N ALA A 127 -3.31 -16.67 -15.79
CA ALA A 127 -2.03 -16.39 -16.48
C ALA A 127 -0.83 -16.71 -15.58
N CYS A 128 -0.89 -16.43 -14.27
CA CYS A 128 0.17 -16.80 -13.34
C CYS A 128 0.38 -18.32 -13.30
N PHE A 129 -0.69 -19.11 -13.22
CA PHE A 129 -0.60 -20.58 -13.19
C PHE A 129 -0.04 -21.18 -14.48
N MET A 130 -0.25 -20.51 -15.62
CA MET A 130 0.22 -20.96 -16.92
C MET A 130 1.65 -20.48 -17.26
N SER A 131 2.23 -19.61 -16.42
CA SER A 131 3.51 -18.97 -16.67
C SER A 131 4.71 -19.89 -16.47
N GLU A 132 5.81 -19.58 -17.15
CA GLU A 132 7.11 -20.19 -16.86
C GLU A 132 7.63 -19.82 -15.46
N ASP A 133 7.28 -18.62 -14.97
CA ASP A 133 7.61 -18.19 -13.60
C ASP A 133 7.00 -19.13 -12.54
N TYR A 134 5.79 -19.65 -12.77
CA TYR A 134 5.18 -20.62 -11.85
C TYR A 134 5.94 -21.96 -11.85
N LYS A 135 6.39 -22.41 -13.02
CA LYS A 135 7.20 -23.64 -13.14
C LYS A 135 8.55 -23.46 -12.46
N GLU A 136 9.20 -22.31 -12.73
CA GLU A 136 10.49 -21.95 -12.11
C GLU A 136 10.36 -21.86 -10.57
N GLY A 137 9.33 -21.18 -10.06
CA GLY A 137 9.10 -21.06 -8.63
C GLY A 137 8.96 -22.42 -7.94
N ARG A 138 8.20 -23.34 -8.52
CA ARG A 138 8.05 -24.71 -7.99
C ARG A 138 9.38 -25.50 -8.04
N LYS A 139 10.12 -25.36 -9.14
CA LYS A 139 11.42 -26.02 -9.31
C LYS A 139 12.43 -25.48 -8.30
N ALA A 140 12.57 -24.16 -8.20
CA ALA A 140 13.48 -23.51 -7.28
C ALA A 140 13.18 -23.89 -5.81
N PHE A 141 11.89 -23.95 -5.45
CA PHE A 141 11.45 -24.40 -4.12
C PHE A 141 11.89 -25.85 -3.82
N ALA A 142 11.68 -26.78 -4.77
CA ALA A 142 12.10 -28.17 -4.62
C ALA A 142 13.62 -28.31 -4.50
N GLU A 143 14.35 -27.49 -5.24
CA GLU A 143 15.83 -27.46 -5.28
C GLU A 143 16.44 -26.62 -4.15
N LYS A 144 15.62 -25.96 -3.31
CA LYS A 144 16.05 -25.06 -2.21
C LYS A 144 17.00 -23.95 -2.67
N ARG A 145 16.75 -23.38 -3.83
CA ARG A 145 17.49 -22.23 -4.37
C ARG A 145 16.58 -21.03 -4.62
N PRO A 146 17.14 -19.81 -4.74
CA PRO A 146 16.39 -18.67 -5.19
C PRO A 146 15.81 -18.88 -6.61
N PRO A 147 14.54 -18.45 -6.86
CA PRO A 147 13.95 -18.48 -8.20
C PRO A 147 14.51 -17.37 -9.08
N GLN A 148 14.38 -17.53 -10.41
CA GLN A 148 14.74 -16.52 -11.40
C GLN A 148 13.52 -16.22 -12.27
N PHE A 149 12.72 -15.25 -11.87
CA PHE A 149 11.50 -14.86 -12.56
C PHE A 149 11.78 -13.93 -13.75
N LYS A 150 10.98 -14.06 -14.82
CA LYS A 150 11.18 -13.34 -16.09
C LYS A 150 9.88 -12.70 -16.62
N ALA A 151 8.78 -12.78 -15.88
CA ALA A 151 7.46 -12.32 -16.31
C ALA A 151 6.91 -13.05 -17.56
N GLN A 152 7.14 -14.34 -17.69
CA GLN A 152 6.79 -15.16 -18.85
C GLN A 152 5.95 -16.38 -18.45
#